data_f4901e70907ad6d31c2d8a13b65837f1
#
_entry.id   f4901e70907ad6d31c2d8a13b65837f1
#
_cell.length_a   1.000
_cell.length_b   1.000
_cell.length_c   1.000
_cell.angle_alpha   90.00
_cell.angle_beta   90.00
_cell.angle_gamma   90.00
#
_symmetry.space_group_name_H-M   'P 1'
#
loop_
_entity.id
_entity.type
_entity.pdbx_description
1 polymer ?
#
loop_
_entity_poly.entity_id
_entity_poly.type
_entity_poly.pdbx_seq_one_letter_code
_entity_poly.pdbx_strand_id
1 'polypeptide(L)'
;MCDTIVATPAYTKNGKMLFAKNSDRSPNEPQFLQHIPAKDYDLQKTPTLALTYVAVPQVEHTFEITISRPSWMWGAEFGFNEFGLNIGNEAVFTKEKYVKTDGVTGMDMLRLALERCRSAKEALDFLTDFIEKYPQGGNCGYGKKFYYHNSFLIADSSDAYVLETAGKYWVWKKVK
;
A
#
# COMPACT_ATOMS: atom_id res chain seq x y z
N MET A 1 -11.03 -12.48 -4.67
CA MET A 1 -11.13 -11.56 -3.51
C MET A 1 -9.87 -11.74 -2.69
N CYS A 2 -9.19 -10.66 -2.32
CA CYS A 2 -7.97 -10.76 -1.51
C CYS A 2 -8.32 -10.98 -0.03
N ASP A 3 -7.36 -11.50 0.73
CA ASP A 3 -7.47 -11.69 2.17
C ASP A 3 -6.14 -11.31 2.84
N THR A 4 -6.23 -10.53 3.92
CA THR A 4 -5.07 -10.14 4.71
C THR A 4 -5.32 -10.50 6.18
N ILE A 5 -4.33 -11.06 6.86
CA ILE A 5 -4.44 -11.46 8.26
C ILE A 5 -3.25 -10.99 9.07
N VAL A 6 -3.50 -10.60 10.30
CA VAL A 6 -2.48 -10.32 11.30
C VAL A 6 -2.78 -11.08 12.58
N ALA A 7 -1.74 -11.61 13.22
CA ALA A 7 -1.80 -12.06 14.61
C ALA A 7 -0.81 -11.24 15.44
N THR A 8 -1.34 -10.51 16.43
CA THR A 8 -0.53 -9.63 17.27
C THR A 8 0.29 -10.45 18.27
N PRO A 9 1.36 -9.87 18.84
CA PRO A 9 2.24 -10.57 19.79
C PRO A 9 1.52 -11.27 20.96
N ALA A 10 0.37 -10.71 21.38
CA ALA A 10 -0.44 -11.30 22.46
C ALA A 10 -1.07 -12.66 22.09
N TYR A 11 -1.22 -12.97 20.80
CA TYR A 11 -1.86 -14.18 20.29
C TYR A 11 -0.89 -15.16 19.61
N THR A 12 0.40 -14.86 19.61
CA THR A 12 1.43 -15.72 19.01
C THR A 12 2.29 -16.37 20.08
N LYS A 13 2.65 -17.64 19.86
CA LYS A 13 3.44 -18.42 20.84
C LYS A 13 4.81 -17.80 21.17
N ASN A 14 5.41 -17.13 20.19
CA ASN A 14 6.75 -16.52 20.31
C ASN A 14 6.71 -15.00 20.56
N GLY A 15 5.54 -14.41 20.80
CA GLY A 15 5.39 -12.98 21.06
C GLY A 15 5.76 -12.08 19.88
N LYS A 16 5.72 -12.61 18.63
CA LYS A 16 6.04 -11.84 17.42
C LYS A 16 4.78 -11.55 16.61
N MET A 17 4.76 -10.42 15.93
CA MET A 17 3.74 -10.11 14.93
C MET A 17 3.84 -11.09 13.76
N LEU A 18 2.72 -11.67 13.34
CA LEU A 18 2.61 -12.44 12.10
C LEU A 18 1.71 -11.69 11.14
N PHE A 19 2.13 -11.64 9.89
CA PHE A 19 1.38 -10.98 8.80
C PHE A 19 1.34 -11.91 7.60
N ALA A 20 0.17 -12.04 6.98
CA ALA A 20 0.01 -12.84 5.76
C ALA A 20 -1.03 -12.22 4.82
N LYS A 21 -0.88 -12.49 3.52
CA LYS A 21 -1.83 -12.04 2.50
C LYS A 21 -1.93 -13.02 1.34
N ASN A 22 -3.16 -13.19 0.86
CA ASN A 22 -3.46 -13.73 -0.46
C ASN A 22 -3.91 -12.61 -1.39
N SER A 23 -3.30 -12.53 -2.57
CA SER A 23 -3.75 -11.65 -3.65
C SER A 23 -4.53 -12.47 -4.68
N ASP A 24 -5.82 -12.20 -4.81
CA ASP A 24 -6.69 -12.82 -5.81
C ASP A 24 -6.86 -11.84 -6.97
N ARG A 25 -6.12 -12.13 -8.05
CA ARG A 25 -6.01 -11.28 -9.24
C ARG A 25 -6.57 -12.00 -10.48
N SER A 26 -6.56 -11.33 -11.62
CA SER A 26 -7.04 -11.92 -12.87
C SER A 26 -6.19 -13.14 -13.27
N PRO A 27 -6.80 -14.21 -13.84
CA PRO A 27 -6.04 -15.31 -14.40
C PRO A 27 -4.97 -14.82 -15.40
N ASN A 28 -3.78 -15.41 -15.36
CA ASN A 28 -2.65 -15.07 -16.22
C ASN A 28 -2.06 -13.67 -16.02
N GLU A 29 -2.41 -12.97 -14.92
CA GLU A 29 -1.75 -11.75 -14.51
C GLU A 29 -0.44 -12.10 -13.78
N PRO A 30 0.75 -11.78 -14.35
CA PRO A 30 2.01 -12.09 -13.68
C PRO A 30 2.17 -11.25 -12.41
N GLN A 31 2.56 -11.91 -11.32
CA GLN A 31 2.89 -11.31 -10.03
C GLN A 31 4.39 -11.48 -9.77
N PHE A 32 5.08 -10.40 -9.43
CA PHE A 32 6.51 -10.40 -9.13
C PHE A 32 6.77 -10.25 -7.65
N LEU A 33 7.68 -11.07 -7.14
CA LEU A 33 8.35 -10.80 -5.87
C LEU A 33 9.63 -10.01 -6.20
N GLN A 34 9.70 -8.76 -5.71
CA GLN A 34 10.77 -7.83 -6.04
C GLN A 34 11.39 -7.23 -4.80
N HIS A 35 12.70 -7.32 -4.69
CA HIS A 35 13.50 -6.60 -3.72
C HIS A 35 14.01 -5.30 -4.35
N ILE A 36 13.86 -4.18 -3.65
CA ILE A 36 14.28 -2.85 -4.06
C ILE A 36 15.15 -2.28 -2.95
N PRO A 37 16.45 -2.05 -3.19
CA PRO A 37 17.34 -1.48 -2.17
C PRO A 37 16.97 -0.04 -1.84
N ALA A 38 17.37 0.40 -0.65
CA ALA A 38 17.31 1.80 -0.25
C ALA A 38 18.06 2.68 -1.26
N LYS A 39 17.57 3.91 -1.47
CA LYS A 39 18.14 4.80 -2.47
C LYS A 39 18.02 6.28 -2.11
N ASP A 40 19.09 7.04 -2.33
CA ASP A 40 19.11 8.49 -2.23
C ASP A 40 18.84 9.14 -3.60
N TYR A 41 18.13 10.27 -3.57
CA TYR A 41 17.75 11.03 -4.76
C TYR A 41 18.19 12.49 -4.65
N ASP A 42 18.76 13.00 -5.73
CA ASP A 42 18.99 14.42 -5.93
C ASP A 42 17.68 15.07 -6.41
N LEU A 43 16.97 15.76 -5.53
CA LEU A 43 15.67 16.36 -5.83
C LEU A 43 15.75 17.49 -6.89
N GLN A 44 16.93 18.05 -7.14
CA GLN A 44 17.11 19.00 -8.23
C GLN A 44 17.06 18.32 -9.60
N LYS A 45 17.52 17.06 -9.68
CA LYS A 45 17.49 16.25 -10.91
C LYS A 45 16.23 15.39 -11.03
N THR A 46 15.67 14.97 -9.89
CA THR A 46 14.52 14.06 -9.84
C THR A 46 13.47 14.58 -8.87
N PRO A 47 12.79 15.70 -9.18
CA PRO A 47 11.85 16.34 -8.26
C PRO A 47 10.53 15.56 -8.12
N THR A 48 10.23 14.66 -9.05
CA THR A 48 8.97 13.91 -9.11
C THR A 48 9.21 12.42 -9.33
N LEU A 49 8.28 11.62 -8.81
CA LEU A 49 8.21 10.18 -8.98
C LEU A 49 6.97 9.83 -9.80
N ALA A 50 7.14 9.15 -10.93
CA ALA A 50 6.04 8.59 -11.70
C ALA A 50 5.50 7.31 -11.04
N LEU A 51 4.22 7.32 -10.71
CA LEU A 51 3.46 6.16 -10.24
C LEU A 51 2.79 5.45 -11.42
N THR A 52 1.83 4.57 -11.14
CA THR A 52 1.12 3.83 -12.21
C THR A 52 0.41 4.78 -13.19
N TYR A 53 -0.25 5.84 -12.72
CA TYR A 53 -1.04 6.76 -13.55
C TYR A 53 -0.69 8.24 -13.37
N VAL A 54 -0.14 8.63 -12.24
CA VAL A 54 0.13 10.03 -11.89
C VAL A 54 1.56 10.17 -11.37
N ALA A 55 2.02 11.41 -11.24
CA ALA A 55 3.30 11.71 -10.59
C ALA A 55 3.07 12.43 -9.27
N VAL A 56 3.97 12.16 -8.31
CA VAL A 56 3.99 12.80 -6.98
C VAL A 56 5.38 13.35 -6.68
N PRO A 57 5.55 14.25 -5.71
CA PRO A 57 6.87 14.69 -5.29
C PRO A 57 7.76 13.51 -4.84
N GLN A 58 9.00 13.51 -5.31
CA GLN A 58 10.00 12.58 -4.84
C GLN A 58 10.50 13.00 -3.45
N VAL A 59 11.10 12.05 -2.71
CA VAL A 59 11.77 12.27 -1.43
C VAL A 59 13.28 12.08 -1.57
N GLU A 60 14.06 12.65 -0.67
CA GLU A 60 15.52 12.56 -0.71
C GLU A 60 16.04 11.13 -0.50
N HIS A 61 15.27 10.32 0.25
CA HIS A 61 15.65 8.94 0.57
C HIS A 61 14.43 8.02 0.55
N THR A 62 14.60 6.82 -0.01
CA THR A 62 13.61 5.72 0.07
C THR A 62 14.23 4.52 0.77
N PHE A 63 13.45 3.87 1.64
CA PHE A 63 13.87 2.68 2.37
C PHE A 63 13.91 1.43 1.49
N GLU A 64 14.72 0.47 1.91
CA GLU A 64 14.75 -0.86 1.31
C GLU A 64 13.41 -1.59 1.52
N ILE A 65 12.85 -2.16 0.45
CA ILE A 65 11.58 -2.87 0.47
C ILE A 65 11.65 -4.19 -0.26
N THR A 66 10.83 -5.15 0.19
CA THR A 66 10.50 -6.35 -0.58
C THR A 66 8.99 -6.37 -0.79
N ILE A 67 8.55 -6.45 -2.04
CA ILE A 67 7.16 -6.32 -2.43
C ILE A 67 6.70 -7.44 -3.36
N SER A 68 5.43 -7.80 -3.23
CA SER A 68 4.70 -8.63 -4.20
C SER A 68 3.79 -7.71 -5.01
N ARG A 69 4.03 -7.63 -6.32
CA ARG A 69 3.35 -6.67 -7.19
C ARG A 69 2.90 -7.24 -8.53
N PRO A 70 1.79 -6.73 -9.08
CA PRO A 70 1.43 -6.99 -10.47
C PRO A 70 2.51 -6.46 -11.42
N SER A 71 2.83 -7.23 -12.46
CA SER A 71 3.94 -6.91 -13.38
C SER A 71 3.85 -5.53 -14.05
N TRP A 72 2.65 -5.03 -14.27
CA TRP A 72 2.36 -3.82 -15.03
C TRP A 72 2.18 -2.56 -14.18
N MET A 73 2.04 -2.68 -12.85
CA MET A 73 1.86 -1.54 -11.93
C MET A 73 3.20 -1.12 -11.32
N TRP A 74 3.34 0.16 -10.97
CA TRP A 74 4.43 0.64 -10.13
C TRP A 74 4.27 0.17 -8.69
N GLY A 75 3.05 0.20 -8.18
CA GLY A 75 2.66 -0.18 -6.82
C GLY A 75 2.69 -1.68 -6.53
N ALA A 76 2.29 -2.07 -5.33
CA ALA A 76 2.31 -3.44 -4.87
C ALA A 76 1.04 -3.83 -4.10
N GLU A 77 0.72 -5.11 -4.13
CA GLU A 77 -0.41 -5.70 -3.39
C GLU A 77 -0.07 -5.89 -1.91
N PHE A 78 1.21 -6.12 -1.63
CA PHE A 78 1.70 -6.36 -0.29
C PHE A 78 3.23 -6.29 -0.26
N GLY A 79 3.79 -6.00 0.91
CA GLY A 79 5.23 -5.99 1.11
C GLY A 79 5.64 -5.58 2.51
N PHE A 80 6.96 -5.53 2.69
CA PHE A 80 7.57 -5.07 3.93
C PHE A 80 8.85 -4.27 3.63
N ASN A 81 9.29 -3.48 4.62
CA ASN A 81 10.53 -2.73 4.54
C ASN A 81 11.57 -3.19 5.58
N GLU A 82 12.76 -2.59 5.53
CA GLU A 82 13.89 -2.89 6.41
C GLU A 82 13.62 -2.66 7.91
N PHE A 83 12.59 -1.85 8.25
CA PHE A 83 12.17 -1.61 9.65
C PHE A 83 11.14 -2.62 10.16
N GLY A 84 10.73 -3.59 9.32
CA GLY A 84 9.69 -4.56 9.67
C GLY A 84 8.27 -4.02 9.58
N LEU A 85 8.06 -2.87 8.93
CA LEU A 85 6.74 -2.40 8.52
C LEU A 85 6.20 -3.30 7.41
N ASN A 86 5.00 -3.86 7.62
CA ASN A 86 4.27 -4.68 6.65
C ASN A 86 2.96 -3.99 6.29
N ILE A 87 2.62 -3.95 5.00
CA ILE A 87 1.34 -3.42 4.52
C ILE A 87 0.76 -4.35 3.47
N GLY A 88 -0.53 -4.65 3.57
CA GLY A 88 -1.33 -5.34 2.56
C GLY A 88 -2.52 -4.47 2.16
N ASN A 89 -2.88 -4.52 0.89
CA ASN A 89 -3.97 -3.76 0.29
C ASN A 89 -5.10 -4.67 -0.17
N GLU A 90 -6.35 -4.24 0.08
CA GLU A 90 -7.57 -4.94 -0.29
C GLU A 90 -8.50 -4.04 -1.09
N ALA A 91 -9.28 -4.62 -1.99
CA ALA A 91 -10.36 -3.92 -2.67
C ALA A 91 -11.58 -3.78 -1.77
N VAL A 92 -12.13 -2.57 -1.64
CA VAL A 92 -13.36 -2.28 -0.91
C VAL A 92 -14.38 -1.67 -1.85
N PHE A 93 -15.60 -2.19 -1.80
CA PHE A 93 -16.72 -1.71 -2.59
C PHE A 93 -17.65 -0.87 -1.70
N THR A 94 -17.64 0.44 -1.95
CA THR A 94 -18.37 1.41 -1.14
C THR A 94 -19.49 2.09 -1.93
N LYS A 95 -20.34 2.87 -1.26
CA LYS A 95 -21.39 3.69 -1.90
C LYS A 95 -20.84 4.97 -2.53
N GLU A 96 -19.62 5.38 -2.17
CA GLU A 96 -18.94 6.53 -2.77
C GLU A 96 -18.59 6.25 -4.24
N LYS A 97 -18.61 7.29 -5.07
CA LYS A 97 -18.30 7.19 -6.49
C LYS A 97 -16.81 6.91 -6.70
N TYR A 98 -16.51 5.92 -7.53
CA TYR A 98 -15.13 5.66 -7.95
C TYR A 98 -14.66 6.69 -8.97
N VAL A 99 -13.44 7.21 -8.78
CA VAL A 99 -12.75 8.03 -9.79
C VAL A 99 -12.23 7.09 -10.88
N LYS A 100 -12.83 7.19 -12.06
CA LYS A 100 -12.50 6.32 -13.22
C LYS A 100 -11.42 6.90 -14.14
N THR A 101 -10.94 8.09 -13.82
CA THR A 101 -9.80 8.76 -14.46
C THR A 101 -8.51 8.42 -13.73
N ASP A 102 -7.39 8.90 -14.22
CA ASP A 102 -6.10 8.75 -13.58
C ASP A 102 -6.12 9.31 -12.15
N GLY A 103 -5.57 8.54 -11.25
CA GLY A 103 -5.48 8.84 -9.83
C GLY A 103 -4.45 7.91 -9.17
N VAL A 104 -4.32 8.00 -7.86
CA VAL A 104 -3.40 7.13 -7.13
C VAL A 104 -4.11 5.83 -6.76
N THR A 105 -3.53 4.70 -7.17
CA THR A 105 -4.06 3.38 -6.80
C THR A 105 -3.67 3.04 -5.36
N GLY A 106 -4.43 2.16 -4.71
CA GLY A 106 -4.05 1.66 -3.38
C GLY A 106 -2.71 0.93 -3.37
N MET A 107 -2.37 0.27 -4.47
CA MET A 107 -1.08 -0.40 -4.66
C MET A 107 0.07 0.61 -4.69
N ASP A 108 -0.12 1.77 -5.34
CA ASP A 108 0.88 2.85 -5.32
C ASP A 108 1.04 3.46 -3.92
N MET A 109 -0.07 3.68 -3.21
CA MET A 109 -0.07 4.20 -1.84
C MET A 109 0.68 3.28 -0.88
N LEU A 110 0.44 1.97 -0.97
CA LEU A 110 1.12 0.95 -0.19
C LEU A 110 2.64 1.01 -0.37
N ARG A 111 3.09 1.03 -1.63
CA ARG A 111 4.53 1.08 -1.91
C ARG A 111 5.15 2.40 -1.45
N LEU A 112 4.47 3.54 -1.66
CA LEU A 112 4.93 4.83 -1.13
C LEU A 112 5.11 4.80 0.40
N ALA A 113 4.16 4.22 1.13
CA ALA A 113 4.25 4.10 2.58
C ALA A 113 5.41 3.21 3.02
N LEU A 114 5.63 2.07 2.35
CA LEU A 114 6.78 1.19 2.63
C LEU A 114 8.13 1.89 2.36
N GLU A 115 8.23 2.66 1.29
CA GLU A 115 9.45 3.39 0.93
C GLU A 115 9.74 4.60 1.84
N ARG A 116 8.75 5.11 2.60
CA ARG A 116 8.83 6.42 3.28
C ARG A 116 8.57 6.39 4.78
N CYS A 117 8.04 5.30 5.34
CA CYS A 117 7.64 5.19 6.73
C CYS A 117 8.41 4.09 7.45
N ARG A 118 8.69 4.29 8.74
CA ARG A 118 9.44 3.34 9.56
C ARG A 118 8.58 2.48 10.48
N SER A 119 7.34 2.93 10.75
CA SER A 119 6.44 2.25 11.68
C SER A 119 5.02 2.19 11.15
N ALA A 120 4.20 1.30 11.71
CA ALA A 120 2.80 1.18 11.36
C ALA A 120 2.01 2.47 11.62
N LYS A 121 2.37 3.22 12.67
CA LYS A 121 1.72 4.51 12.98
C LYS A 121 2.10 5.58 11.96
N GLU A 122 3.37 5.70 11.59
CA GLU A 122 3.80 6.63 10.54
C GLU A 122 3.13 6.32 9.21
N ALA A 123 3.03 5.04 8.85
CA ALA A 123 2.36 4.63 7.62
C ALA A 123 0.85 4.95 7.63
N LEU A 124 0.18 4.76 8.78
CA LEU A 124 -1.22 5.16 8.95
C LEU A 124 -1.40 6.66 8.73
N ASP A 125 -0.60 7.50 9.38
CA ASP A 125 -0.66 8.95 9.26
C ASP A 125 -0.34 9.40 7.83
N PHE A 126 0.72 8.83 7.25
CA PHE A 126 1.09 9.10 5.86
C PHE A 126 -0.06 8.78 4.89
N LEU A 127 -0.69 7.61 5.01
CA LEU A 127 -1.77 7.18 4.11
C LEU A 127 -3.01 8.06 4.27
N THR A 128 -3.40 8.44 5.48
CA THR A 128 -4.54 9.32 5.71
C THR A 128 -4.32 10.71 5.14
N ASP A 129 -3.16 11.32 5.39
CA ASP A 129 -2.78 12.62 4.83
C ASP A 129 -2.67 12.58 3.30
N PHE A 130 -2.18 11.46 2.78
CA PHE A 130 -2.00 11.28 1.34
C PHE A 130 -3.34 11.17 0.60
N ILE A 131 -4.29 10.42 1.13
CA ILE A 131 -5.65 10.26 0.58
C ILE A 131 -6.40 11.59 0.55
N GLU A 132 -6.16 12.49 1.50
CA GLU A 132 -6.77 13.82 1.51
C GLU A 132 -6.22 14.73 0.40
N LYS A 133 -4.95 14.54 0.03
CA LYS A 133 -4.26 15.38 -0.97
C LYS A 133 -4.41 14.86 -2.40
N TYR A 134 -4.42 13.55 -2.57
CA TYR A 134 -4.40 12.90 -3.88
C TYR A 134 -5.63 12.00 -4.05
N PRO A 135 -6.43 12.22 -5.10
CA PRO A 135 -7.62 11.40 -5.31
C PRO A 135 -7.23 9.95 -5.61
N GLN A 136 -7.89 9.00 -4.92
CA GLN A 136 -7.84 7.60 -5.27
C GLN A 136 -8.50 7.40 -6.63
N GLY A 137 -7.85 6.65 -7.53
CA GLY A 137 -8.42 6.42 -8.85
C GLY A 137 -7.53 5.58 -9.74
N GLY A 138 -7.90 5.50 -11.01
CA GLY A 138 -7.23 4.66 -11.98
C GLY A 138 -7.80 3.25 -12.06
N ASN A 139 -7.51 2.58 -13.17
CA ASN A 139 -7.92 1.19 -13.39
C ASN A 139 -6.99 0.25 -12.59
N CYS A 140 -7.57 -0.59 -11.75
CA CYS A 140 -6.85 -1.59 -10.96
C CYS A 140 -6.92 -3.01 -11.57
N GLY A 141 -7.58 -3.18 -12.72
CA GLY A 141 -7.81 -4.49 -13.35
C GLY A 141 -6.86 -4.76 -14.51
N TYR A 142 -6.37 -6.01 -14.59
CA TYR A 142 -5.59 -6.52 -15.71
C TYR A 142 -6.51 -7.03 -16.84
N GLY A 143 -6.31 -6.53 -18.05
CA GLY A 143 -7.10 -6.93 -19.23
C GLY A 143 -8.57 -6.48 -19.24
N LYS A 144 -9.08 -5.89 -18.14
CA LYS A 144 -10.42 -5.31 -18.02
C LYS A 144 -10.42 -4.13 -17.06
N LYS A 145 -11.39 -3.22 -17.22
CA LYS A 145 -11.56 -2.10 -16.29
C LYS A 145 -12.15 -2.58 -14.98
N PHE A 146 -11.49 -2.24 -13.87
CA PHE A 146 -11.93 -2.59 -12.53
C PHE A 146 -11.57 -1.47 -11.55
N TYR A 147 -12.57 -0.91 -10.86
CA TYR A 147 -12.43 0.25 -9.98
C TYR A 147 -12.96 -0.08 -8.61
N TYR A 148 -12.25 0.31 -7.56
CA TYR A 148 -12.61 0.10 -6.17
C TYR A 148 -11.93 1.14 -5.27
N HIS A 149 -12.36 1.26 -4.03
CA HIS A 149 -11.62 1.93 -2.99
C HIS A 149 -10.74 0.91 -2.24
N ASN A 150 -9.94 1.38 -1.31
CA ASN A 150 -8.89 0.58 -0.73
C ASN A 150 -9.06 0.42 0.78
N SER A 151 -8.76 -0.77 1.26
CA SER A 151 -8.47 -1.09 2.64
C SER A 151 -7.00 -1.43 2.76
N PHE A 152 -6.41 -1.13 3.92
CA PHE A 152 -5.03 -1.48 4.23
C PHE A 152 -4.97 -2.14 5.60
N LEU A 153 -4.27 -3.27 5.68
CA LEU A 153 -3.78 -3.80 6.94
C LEU A 153 -2.31 -3.38 7.07
N ILE A 154 -1.98 -2.66 8.14
CA ILE A 154 -0.69 -2.04 8.37
C ILE A 154 -0.16 -2.58 9.69
N ALA A 155 1.04 -3.16 9.72
CA ALA A 155 1.59 -3.73 10.94
C ALA A 155 3.11 -3.58 11.01
N ASP A 156 3.62 -3.39 12.21
CA ASP A 156 5.05 -3.53 12.55
C ASP A 156 5.22 -4.53 13.71
N SER A 157 6.37 -4.56 14.35
CA SER A 157 6.62 -5.49 15.45
C SER A 157 5.75 -5.27 16.71
N SER A 158 5.13 -4.10 16.82
CA SER A 158 4.42 -3.63 18.04
C SER A 158 2.94 -3.40 17.82
N ASP A 159 2.58 -2.79 16.70
CA ASP A 159 1.24 -2.30 16.42
C ASP A 159 0.68 -2.81 15.09
N ALA A 160 -0.64 -2.94 15.02
CA ALA A 160 -1.35 -3.20 13.78
C ALA A 160 -2.61 -2.34 13.67
N TYR A 161 -2.91 -1.87 12.45
CA TYR A 161 -4.04 -1.02 12.13
C TYR A 161 -4.76 -1.51 10.88
N VAL A 162 -6.08 -1.45 10.91
CA VAL A 162 -6.91 -1.53 9.70
C VAL A 162 -7.30 -0.11 9.31
N LEU A 163 -7.08 0.26 8.05
CA LEU A 163 -7.49 1.53 7.46
C LEU A 163 -8.45 1.26 6.30
N GLU A 164 -9.70 1.68 6.42
CA GLU A 164 -10.72 1.60 5.37
C GLU A 164 -10.92 2.96 4.72
N THR A 165 -11.09 2.98 3.39
CA THR A 165 -11.23 4.22 2.64
C THR A 165 -12.45 4.24 1.73
N ALA A 166 -13.00 5.44 1.46
CA ALA A 166 -14.08 5.68 0.53
C ALA A 166 -13.92 7.06 -0.12
N GLY A 167 -13.31 7.13 -1.32
CA GLY A 167 -12.91 8.39 -1.93
C GLY A 167 -11.85 9.09 -1.09
N LYS A 168 -12.16 10.29 -0.56
CA LYS A 168 -11.30 11.04 0.36
C LYS A 168 -11.58 10.75 1.83
N TYR A 169 -12.62 9.97 2.14
CA TYR A 169 -12.98 9.61 3.50
C TYR A 169 -12.23 8.37 3.93
N TRP A 170 -11.94 8.29 5.22
CA TRP A 170 -11.27 7.17 5.82
C TRP A 170 -11.67 6.95 7.28
N VAL A 171 -11.49 5.74 7.74
CA VAL A 171 -11.63 5.34 9.13
C VAL A 171 -10.59 4.27 9.44
N TRP A 172 -10.05 4.30 10.64
CA TRP A 172 -9.10 3.28 11.05
C TRP A 172 -9.42 2.69 12.42
N LYS A 173 -8.88 1.51 12.68
CA LYS A 173 -8.98 0.83 13.96
C LYS A 173 -7.64 0.16 14.29
N LYS A 174 -7.16 0.34 15.53
CA LYS A 174 -6.05 -0.44 16.05
C LYS A 174 -6.51 -1.86 16.35
N VAL A 175 -5.76 -2.85 15.87
CA VAL A 175 -5.96 -4.27 16.18
C VAL A 175 -5.41 -4.52 17.59
N LYS A 176 -6.19 -5.24 18.40
CA LYS A 176 -5.83 -5.57 19.80
C LYS A 176 -5.15 -6.92 19.89
#